data_4f523366007e1d293971dc12cc01abb4
#
_entry.id   4f523366007e1d293971dc12cc01abb4
#
_cell.length_a   1.000
_cell.length_b   1.000
_cell.length_c   1.000
_cell.angle_alpha   90.00
_cell.angle_beta   90.00
_cell.angle_gamma   90.00
#
_symmetry.space_group_name_H-M   'P 1'
#
loop_
_entity.id
_entity.type
_entity.pdbx_description
1 polymer ?
#
loop_
_entity_poly.entity_id
_entity_poly.type
_entity_poly.pdbx_seq_one_letter_code
_entity_poly.pdbx_strand_id
1 'polypeptide(L)'
;MALGSFKPAQLQAFNRCRLYMQATTMADICTGDGSRIQADRAACLRSTEIRSRWIWPTEQPSPRDKETWRRGLQLLTNTHLRLSSIESLGHWTAQPHLDPEYLFQPATKQLFRRHMGNWWIYKASSTRPTRSGANLPMSGVSSTLPADPELEIATAFIDYRNVARFEGSAPLHMPPEVSPQSFESLLEYIDHLGWTDQLRHSTFPDDGFELAQAISKGTAIGACDGSYMPQSNDALGTAAWIIEDPTTGTQCKGVCQTTGTSLEVNAYRSELQGIHTTLLAITSVCRYHDVARGRIVVACDNETGVKLSNGDWLKVGHQGKHTDLIRAIRRLKASVPVKITFQHVRGHQDSLQPFATLS
;
A
#
# COMPACT_ATOMS: atom_id res chain seq x y z
N MET A 1 -6.32 16.87 -4.75
CA MET A 1 -6.76 18.25 -5.11
C MET A 1 -5.78 18.98 -6.06
N ALA A 2 -4.46 18.87 -5.94
CA ALA A 2 -3.51 19.57 -6.82
C ALA A 2 -3.68 19.25 -8.32
N LEU A 3 -4.06 18.03 -8.68
CA LEU A 3 -4.34 17.63 -10.07
C LEU A 3 -5.80 17.80 -10.49
N GLY A 4 -6.68 18.33 -9.63
CA GLY A 4 -8.10 18.50 -9.93
C GLY A 4 -8.40 19.49 -11.08
N SER A 5 -7.42 20.32 -11.45
CA SER A 5 -7.50 21.20 -12.63
C SER A 5 -7.18 20.49 -13.96
N PHE A 6 -6.73 19.25 -13.92
CA PHE A 6 -6.39 18.50 -15.13
C PHE A 6 -7.65 17.94 -15.79
N LYS A 7 -7.71 18.07 -17.12
CA LYS A 7 -8.73 17.40 -17.92
C LYS A 7 -8.45 15.88 -17.94
N PRO A 8 -9.45 15.02 -18.19
CA PRO A 8 -9.27 13.57 -18.24
C PRO A 8 -8.09 13.11 -19.10
N ALA A 9 -7.92 13.69 -20.27
CA ALA A 9 -6.79 13.35 -21.16
C ALA A 9 -5.42 13.71 -20.57
N GLN A 10 -5.34 14.75 -19.75
CA GLN A 10 -4.10 15.14 -19.05
C GLN A 10 -3.80 14.19 -17.89
N LEU A 11 -4.84 13.75 -17.16
CA LEU A 11 -4.69 12.72 -16.13
C LEU A 11 -4.23 11.39 -16.72
N GLN A 12 -4.75 11.00 -17.88
CA GLN A 12 -4.26 9.81 -18.61
C GLN A 12 -2.80 9.95 -19.02
N ALA A 13 -2.39 11.11 -19.54
CA ALA A 13 -1.01 11.39 -19.90
C ALA A 13 -0.08 11.32 -18.68
N PHE A 14 -0.50 11.93 -17.57
CA PHE A 14 0.21 11.86 -16.29
C PHE A 14 0.35 10.42 -15.80
N ASN A 15 -0.72 9.62 -15.89
CA ASN A 15 -0.74 8.22 -15.56
C ASN A 15 0.20 7.37 -16.42
N ARG A 16 0.23 7.59 -17.73
CA ARG A 16 1.18 6.88 -18.62
C ARG A 16 2.63 7.10 -18.19
N CYS A 17 2.99 8.34 -17.88
CA CYS A 17 4.33 8.67 -17.38
C CYS A 17 4.64 7.97 -16.06
N ARG A 18 3.73 8.06 -15.11
CA ARG A 18 3.85 7.44 -13.79
C ARG A 18 4.06 5.94 -13.88
N LEU A 19 3.21 5.26 -14.65
CA LEU A 19 3.28 3.81 -14.83
C LEU A 19 4.54 3.39 -15.59
N TYR A 20 4.92 4.13 -16.63
CA TYR A 20 6.18 3.90 -17.34
C TYR A 20 7.38 3.95 -16.41
N MET A 21 7.43 4.91 -15.51
CA MET A 21 8.49 5.04 -14.50
C MET A 21 8.35 4.09 -13.31
N GLN A 22 7.28 3.31 -13.25
CA GLN A 22 6.96 2.43 -12.11
C GLN A 22 6.70 3.21 -10.81
N ALA A 23 6.22 4.44 -10.93
CA ALA A 23 5.93 5.30 -9.80
C ALA A 23 4.45 5.26 -9.44
N THR A 24 4.12 4.88 -8.20
CA THR A 24 2.75 4.82 -7.69
C THR A 24 2.52 5.77 -6.53
N THR A 25 3.58 6.17 -5.84
CA THR A 25 3.54 7.07 -4.69
C THR A 25 4.53 8.21 -4.85
N MET A 26 4.43 9.21 -4.01
CA MET A 26 5.42 10.29 -3.94
C MET A 26 6.82 9.77 -3.59
N ALA A 27 6.91 8.74 -2.76
CA ALA A 27 8.17 8.07 -2.43
C ALA A 27 8.91 7.53 -3.66
N ASP A 28 8.17 7.14 -4.70
CA ASP A 28 8.78 6.59 -5.92
C ASP A 28 9.42 7.67 -6.81
N ILE A 29 9.15 8.95 -6.53
CA ILE A 29 9.64 10.07 -7.34
C ILE A 29 10.42 11.12 -6.54
N CYS A 30 10.32 11.08 -5.22
CA CYS A 30 11.03 12.01 -4.33
C CYS A 30 12.38 11.45 -3.87
N THR A 31 13.25 12.33 -3.41
CA THR A 31 14.40 11.97 -2.58
C THR A 31 13.92 11.33 -1.29
N GLY A 32 14.78 10.54 -0.62
CA GLY A 32 14.40 9.78 0.57
C GLY A 32 13.84 10.63 1.71
N ASP A 33 14.27 11.88 1.82
CA ASP A 33 13.77 12.88 2.79
C ASP A 33 12.48 13.60 2.36
N GLY A 34 11.95 13.28 1.16
CA GLY A 34 10.78 13.95 0.61
C GLY A 34 10.97 15.42 0.22
N SER A 35 12.20 15.95 0.32
CA SER A 35 12.46 17.39 0.10
C SER A 35 12.47 17.80 -1.37
N ARG A 36 12.77 16.87 -2.27
CA ARG A 36 12.93 17.14 -3.71
C ARG A 36 12.38 16.01 -4.57
N ILE A 37 12.03 16.36 -5.80
CA ILE A 37 11.77 15.36 -6.84
C ILE A 37 13.10 14.95 -7.47
N GLN A 38 13.32 13.65 -7.62
CA GLN A 38 14.51 13.12 -8.31
C GLN A 38 14.54 13.61 -9.76
N ALA A 39 15.72 14.08 -10.22
CA ALA A 39 15.88 14.65 -11.55
C ALA A 39 15.45 13.70 -12.67
N ASP A 40 15.81 12.43 -12.58
CA ASP A 40 15.43 11.39 -13.53
C ASP A 40 13.90 11.18 -13.58
N ARG A 41 13.25 11.22 -12.44
CA ARG A 41 11.80 11.11 -12.33
C ARG A 41 11.09 12.35 -12.87
N ALA A 42 11.65 13.54 -12.62
CA ALA A 42 11.14 14.78 -13.22
C ALA A 42 11.27 14.77 -14.76
N ALA A 43 12.32 14.18 -15.29
CA ALA A 43 12.54 14.01 -16.72
C ALA A 43 11.75 12.84 -17.33
N CYS A 44 10.95 12.11 -16.55
CA CYS A 44 10.24 10.91 -16.97
C CYS A 44 11.18 9.85 -17.55
N LEU A 45 12.34 9.64 -16.91
CA LEU A 45 13.28 8.59 -17.27
C LEU A 45 13.01 7.35 -16.45
N ARG A 46 12.92 6.22 -17.14
CA ARG A 46 12.82 4.91 -16.51
C ARG A 46 14.22 4.41 -16.20
N SER A 47 14.47 3.97 -14.97
CA SER A 47 15.69 3.24 -14.68
C SER A 47 15.65 1.88 -15.40
N THR A 48 16.63 1.63 -16.25
CA THR A 48 16.76 0.37 -17.01
C THR A 48 17.07 -0.83 -16.12
N GLU A 49 17.49 -0.57 -14.90
CA GLU A 49 17.96 -1.59 -13.96
C GLU A 49 16.87 -2.05 -12.97
N ILE A 50 15.72 -1.39 -12.98
CA ILE A 50 14.58 -1.80 -12.14
C ILE A 50 13.87 -2.95 -12.86
N ARG A 51 14.29 -4.15 -12.58
CA ARG A 51 13.48 -5.34 -12.88
C ARG A 51 12.51 -5.57 -11.72
N SER A 52 11.45 -4.77 -11.74
CA SER A 52 10.31 -5.03 -10.86
C SER A 52 9.72 -6.40 -11.22
N ARG A 53 9.22 -7.12 -10.22
CA ARG A 53 8.43 -8.35 -10.44
C ARG A 53 7.09 -8.07 -11.14
N TRP A 54 6.77 -6.82 -11.37
CA TRP A 54 5.57 -6.35 -12.05
C TRP A 54 5.84 -6.19 -13.53
N ILE A 55 4.86 -6.52 -14.34
CA ILE A 55 4.88 -6.19 -15.77
C ILE A 55 4.35 -4.75 -15.91
N TRP A 56 5.27 -3.83 -16.02
CA TRP A 56 4.98 -2.43 -16.24
C TRP A 56 4.95 -2.11 -17.73
N PRO A 57 4.18 -1.08 -18.14
CA PRO A 57 4.23 -0.60 -19.51
C PRO A 57 5.66 -0.27 -19.92
N THR A 58 6.06 -0.78 -21.07
CA THR A 58 7.39 -0.52 -21.65
C THR A 58 7.36 0.58 -22.72
N GLU A 59 6.18 0.92 -23.21
CA GLU A 59 5.99 1.98 -24.17
C GLU A 59 6.39 3.33 -23.60
N GLN A 60 7.29 4.01 -24.30
CA GLN A 60 7.79 5.29 -23.86
C GLN A 60 6.72 6.39 -24.02
N PRO A 61 6.43 7.17 -22.99
CA PRO A 61 5.51 8.29 -23.08
C PRO A 61 5.92 9.30 -24.13
N SER A 62 4.95 9.85 -24.83
CA SER A 62 5.19 10.87 -25.86
C SER A 62 5.77 12.15 -25.26
N PRO A 63 6.41 13.02 -26.05
CA PRO A 63 6.87 14.32 -25.57
C PRO A 63 5.76 15.16 -24.91
N ARG A 64 4.53 15.07 -25.43
CA ARG A 64 3.35 15.74 -24.87
C ARG A 64 2.94 15.17 -23.52
N ASP A 65 3.05 13.85 -23.33
CA ASP A 65 2.80 13.22 -22.04
C ASP A 65 3.84 13.67 -21.00
N LYS A 66 5.10 13.70 -21.39
CA LYS A 66 6.22 14.16 -20.54
C LYS A 66 6.06 15.62 -20.13
N GLU A 67 5.56 16.45 -21.02
CA GLU A 67 5.26 17.86 -20.69
C GLU A 67 4.12 17.97 -19.67
N THR A 68 3.07 17.18 -19.87
CA THR A 68 1.95 17.10 -18.92
C THR A 68 2.43 16.57 -17.56
N TRP A 69 3.34 15.61 -17.55
CA TRP A 69 3.99 15.11 -16.34
C TRP A 69 4.72 16.21 -15.59
N ARG A 70 5.61 16.97 -16.25
CA ARG A 70 6.35 18.07 -15.63
C ARG A 70 5.43 19.12 -15.04
N ARG A 71 4.37 19.49 -15.78
CA ARG A 71 3.36 20.44 -15.30
C ARG A 71 2.65 19.92 -14.05
N GLY A 72 2.30 18.63 -14.00
CA GLY A 72 1.70 18.01 -12.82
C GLY A 72 2.62 18.04 -11.61
N LEU A 73 3.90 17.74 -11.81
CA LEU A 73 4.90 17.82 -10.74
C LEU A 73 5.06 19.27 -10.22
N GLN A 74 5.07 20.26 -11.10
CA GLN A 74 5.12 21.67 -10.69
C GLN A 74 3.91 22.06 -9.84
N LEU A 75 2.73 21.60 -10.20
CA LEU A 75 1.53 21.84 -9.40
C LEU A 75 1.62 21.19 -8.02
N LEU A 76 2.18 19.98 -7.93
CA LEU A 76 2.38 19.29 -6.66
C LEU A 76 3.42 19.99 -5.78
N THR A 77 4.49 20.51 -6.37
CA THR A 77 5.55 21.21 -5.63
C THR A 77 5.18 22.64 -5.23
N ASN A 78 4.37 23.31 -6.02
CA ASN A 78 3.97 24.71 -5.76
C ASN A 78 2.89 24.85 -4.66
N THR A 79 2.32 23.75 -4.19
CA THR A 79 1.27 23.81 -3.16
C THR A 79 1.80 24.00 -1.74
N HIS A 80 3.09 24.24 -1.54
CA HIS A 80 3.77 24.34 -0.24
C HIS A 80 3.54 23.14 0.70
N LEU A 81 2.95 22.08 0.19
CA LEU A 81 2.83 20.83 0.90
C LEU A 81 4.21 20.20 0.97
N ARG A 82 4.66 19.86 2.16
CA ARG A 82 5.76 18.91 2.32
C ARG A 82 5.36 17.68 1.54
N LEU A 83 6.20 17.30 0.58
CA LEU A 83 6.00 16.08 -0.16
C LEU A 83 6.13 14.91 0.83
N SER A 84 5.00 14.46 1.35
CA SER A 84 5.01 13.23 2.13
C SER A 84 5.40 12.09 1.20
N SER A 85 6.47 11.39 1.53
CA SER A 85 6.99 10.27 0.74
C SER A 85 5.97 9.14 0.53
N ILE A 86 4.90 9.16 1.29
CA ILE A 86 3.85 8.15 1.31
C ILE A 86 2.57 8.57 0.59
N GLU A 87 2.45 9.84 0.16
CA GLU A 87 1.27 10.27 -0.59
C GLU A 87 1.16 9.60 -1.95
N SER A 88 -0.05 9.23 -2.31
CA SER A 88 -0.38 8.74 -3.64
C SER A 88 -0.20 9.84 -4.70
N LEU A 89 0.36 9.49 -5.84
CA LEU A 89 0.49 10.38 -7.00
C LEU A 89 -0.84 10.62 -7.73
N GLY A 90 -1.93 10.52 -7.07
CA GLY A 90 -3.24 10.75 -7.65
C GLY A 90 -4.35 10.41 -6.68
N HIS A 91 -5.57 10.36 -7.17
CA HIS A 91 -6.76 10.05 -6.39
C HIS A 91 -7.01 8.53 -6.24
N TRP A 92 -6.00 7.69 -6.54
CA TRP A 92 -6.21 6.24 -6.61
C TRP A 92 -6.22 5.55 -5.27
N THR A 93 -5.39 6.03 -4.35
CA THR A 93 -5.33 5.51 -2.99
C THR A 93 -4.78 6.57 -2.07
N ALA A 94 -5.45 6.86 -0.98
CA ALA A 94 -4.78 7.49 0.14
C ALA A 94 -3.74 6.48 0.64
N GLN A 95 -2.48 6.82 0.51
CA GLN A 95 -1.43 5.98 1.07
C GLN A 95 -1.41 6.24 2.56
N PRO A 96 -1.63 5.22 3.37
CA PRO A 96 -1.49 5.36 4.81
C PRO A 96 -0.06 5.74 5.16
N HIS A 97 0.11 6.38 6.31
CA HIS A 97 1.41 6.56 6.96
C HIS A 97 1.95 5.17 7.35
N LEU A 98 2.49 4.47 6.37
CA LEU A 98 3.15 3.19 6.60
C LEU A 98 4.59 3.45 7.00
N ASP A 99 5.08 2.58 7.85
CA ASP A 99 6.52 2.50 8.12
C ASP A 99 7.28 2.46 6.79
N PRO A 100 8.42 3.12 6.69
CA PRO A 100 9.21 3.13 5.48
C PRO A 100 9.50 1.69 5.02
N GLU A 101 9.34 1.44 3.73
CA GLU A 101 9.60 0.10 3.17
C GLU A 101 11.06 -0.31 3.36
N TYR A 102 11.96 0.68 3.37
CA TYR A 102 13.39 0.48 3.52
C TYR A 102 13.96 1.44 4.55
N LEU A 103 14.78 0.90 5.44
CA LEU A 103 15.59 1.66 6.39
C LEU A 103 17.06 1.35 6.12
N PHE A 104 17.92 2.33 6.26
CA PHE A 104 19.36 2.17 6.11
C PHE A 104 20.07 2.57 7.39
N GLN A 105 21.03 1.76 7.81
CA GLN A 105 21.92 2.05 8.92
C GLN A 105 23.31 2.42 8.39
N PRO A 106 23.69 3.70 8.42
CA PRO A 106 24.98 4.15 7.88
C PRO A 106 26.19 3.49 8.52
N ALA A 107 26.14 3.32 9.85
CA ALA A 107 27.24 2.75 10.65
C ALA A 107 27.58 1.31 10.22
N THR A 108 26.59 0.47 10.01
CA THR A 108 26.79 -0.94 9.61
C THR A 108 26.65 -1.16 8.11
N LYS A 109 26.24 -0.14 7.37
CA LYS A 109 25.94 -0.20 5.91
C LYS A 109 24.94 -1.28 5.56
N GLN A 110 23.94 -1.43 6.42
CA GLN A 110 22.86 -2.38 6.25
C GLN A 110 21.59 -1.67 5.79
N LEU A 111 20.92 -2.27 4.83
CA LEU A 111 19.59 -1.89 4.40
C LEU A 111 18.60 -2.92 4.97
N PHE A 112 17.54 -2.45 5.58
CA PHE A 112 16.47 -3.25 6.14
C PHE A 112 15.23 -3.07 5.29
N ARG A 113 14.60 -4.16 4.91
CA ARG A 113 13.30 -4.16 4.25
C ARG A 113 12.30 -4.91 5.09
N ARG A 114 11.17 -4.28 5.40
CA ARG A 114 10.09 -4.97 6.07
C ARG A 114 9.35 -5.90 5.09
N HIS A 115 9.23 -7.18 5.46
CA HIS A 115 8.54 -8.17 4.64
C HIS A 115 7.95 -9.28 5.51
N MET A 116 6.63 -9.50 5.43
CA MET A 116 5.90 -10.53 6.19
C MET A 116 6.21 -10.50 7.71
N GLY A 117 6.16 -9.32 8.32
CA GLY A 117 6.42 -9.17 9.76
C GLY A 117 7.88 -9.28 10.18
N ASN A 118 8.80 -9.56 9.26
CA ASN A 118 10.24 -9.64 9.51
C ASN A 118 10.99 -8.55 8.76
N TRP A 119 12.22 -8.28 9.21
CA TRP A 119 13.16 -7.41 8.55
C TRP A 119 14.17 -8.22 7.76
N TRP A 120 14.14 -8.06 6.44
CA TRP A 120 15.14 -8.64 5.56
C TRP A 120 16.32 -7.69 5.49
N ILE A 121 17.51 -8.23 5.72
CA ILE A 121 18.74 -7.48 5.88
C ILE A 121 19.59 -7.66 4.62
N TYR A 122 19.99 -6.54 4.04
CA TYR A 122 20.88 -6.46 2.89
C TYR A 122 22.14 -5.72 3.30
N LYS A 123 23.30 -6.26 2.98
CA LYS A 123 24.59 -5.72 3.41
C LYS A 123 25.57 -5.56 2.26
N ALA A 124 26.29 -4.44 2.23
CA ALA A 124 27.38 -4.25 1.29
C ALA A 124 28.49 -5.30 1.51
N SER A 125 28.97 -5.90 0.44
CA SER A 125 30.10 -6.84 0.47
C SER A 125 31.46 -6.16 0.67
N SER A 126 31.50 -4.83 0.68
CA SER A 126 32.73 -4.02 0.72
C SER A 126 32.73 -3.08 1.91
N THR A 127 33.92 -2.81 2.44
CA THR A 127 34.15 -1.81 3.50
C THR A 127 34.07 -0.38 3.00
N ARG A 128 34.00 -0.15 1.68
CA ARG A 128 33.86 1.19 1.10
C ARG A 128 32.50 1.82 1.46
N PRO A 129 32.41 3.15 1.49
CA PRO A 129 31.14 3.83 1.69
C PRO A 129 30.07 3.32 0.72
N THR A 130 28.87 3.03 1.23
CA THR A 130 27.74 2.67 0.38
C THR A 130 27.30 3.93 -0.35
N ARG A 131 27.31 3.86 -1.67
CA ARG A 131 26.93 4.97 -2.56
C ARG A 131 25.65 4.62 -3.33
N SER A 132 25.03 5.62 -3.87
CA SER A 132 23.90 5.43 -4.79
C SER A 132 24.24 4.44 -5.90
N GLY A 133 23.32 3.55 -6.20
CA GLY A 133 23.51 2.47 -7.17
C GLY A 133 24.26 1.25 -6.65
N ALA A 134 24.64 1.20 -5.36
CA ALA A 134 25.32 0.03 -4.79
C ALA A 134 24.38 -1.18 -4.70
N ASN A 135 24.88 -2.34 -5.09
CA ASN A 135 24.17 -3.61 -4.94
C ASN A 135 24.47 -4.22 -3.57
N LEU A 136 23.41 -4.47 -2.82
CA LEU A 136 23.44 -5.04 -1.48
C LEU A 136 22.81 -6.43 -1.53
N PRO A 137 23.58 -7.51 -1.45
CA PRO A 137 23.03 -8.85 -1.37
C PRO A 137 22.30 -9.07 -0.04
N MET A 138 21.28 -9.91 -0.06
CA MET A 138 20.59 -10.33 1.16
C MET A 138 21.57 -11.09 2.08
N SER A 139 21.62 -10.69 3.34
CA SER A 139 22.54 -11.24 4.34
C SER A 139 21.81 -11.95 5.50
N GLY A 140 20.52 -11.72 5.68
CA GLY A 140 19.77 -12.37 6.77
C GLY A 140 18.34 -11.85 6.91
N VAL A 141 17.65 -12.38 7.93
CA VAL A 141 16.30 -11.98 8.33
C VAL A 141 16.29 -11.82 9.86
N SER A 142 15.65 -10.78 10.35
CA SER A 142 15.47 -10.51 11.77
C SER A 142 14.01 -10.22 12.08
N SER A 143 13.53 -10.63 13.24
CA SER A 143 12.20 -10.26 13.74
C SER A 143 12.15 -8.84 14.32
N THR A 144 13.31 -8.26 14.66
CA THR A 144 13.43 -6.93 15.25
C THR A 144 14.40 -6.07 14.46
N LEU A 145 14.14 -4.77 14.45
CA LEU A 145 15.14 -3.78 14.00
C LEU A 145 16.22 -3.61 15.08
N PRO A 146 17.45 -3.27 14.66
CA PRO A 146 18.44 -2.77 15.62
C PRO A 146 17.89 -1.54 16.35
N ALA A 147 18.09 -1.48 17.64
CA ALA A 147 17.84 -0.27 18.42
C ALA A 147 18.95 0.75 18.12
N ASP A 148 18.84 1.43 16.99
CA ASP A 148 19.82 2.42 16.57
C ASP A 148 19.13 3.75 16.26
N PRO A 149 19.49 4.83 16.96
CA PRO A 149 18.92 6.15 16.71
C PRO A 149 19.32 6.76 15.36
N GLU A 150 20.29 6.19 14.64
CA GLU A 150 20.80 6.70 13.36
C GLU A 150 20.25 5.95 12.12
N LEU A 151 19.08 5.36 12.22
CA LEU A 151 18.41 4.79 11.04
C LEU A 151 17.95 5.90 10.09
N GLU A 152 18.18 5.70 8.81
CA GLU A 152 17.76 6.60 7.74
C GLU A 152 16.67 5.96 6.88
N ILE A 153 15.73 6.77 6.38
CA ILE A 153 14.82 6.29 5.34
C ILE A 153 15.61 6.09 4.07
N ALA A 154 15.51 4.89 3.49
CA ALA A 154 16.22 4.56 2.29
C ALA A 154 15.28 4.42 1.08
N THR A 155 15.82 4.74 -0.08
CA THR A 155 15.25 4.36 -1.37
C THR A 155 16.09 3.22 -1.93
N ALA A 156 15.44 2.09 -2.21
CA ALA A 156 16.10 0.92 -2.77
C ALA A 156 15.13 0.11 -3.64
N PHE A 157 15.69 -0.74 -4.49
CA PHE A 157 14.92 -1.66 -5.33
C PHE A 157 15.50 -3.06 -5.18
N ILE A 158 14.63 -4.05 -5.10
CA ILE A 158 15.06 -5.44 -5.01
C ILE A 158 14.88 -6.10 -6.37
N ASP A 159 15.94 -6.68 -6.89
CA ASP A 159 15.91 -7.44 -8.13
C ASP A 159 15.37 -8.88 -7.93
N TYR A 160 15.23 -9.60 -9.03
CA TYR A 160 14.75 -11.00 -9.01
C TYR A 160 15.70 -11.98 -8.31
N ARG A 161 16.95 -11.58 -8.06
CA ARG A 161 17.96 -12.36 -7.32
C ARG A 161 17.95 -12.03 -5.83
N ASN A 162 16.98 -11.22 -5.39
CA ASN A 162 16.91 -10.73 -4.03
C ASN A 162 18.14 -9.89 -3.62
N VAL A 163 18.66 -9.13 -4.55
CA VAL A 163 19.71 -8.13 -4.32
C VAL A 163 19.05 -6.76 -4.29
N ALA A 164 19.30 -6.00 -3.23
CA ALA A 164 18.82 -4.64 -3.11
C ALA A 164 19.81 -3.68 -3.78
N ARG A 165 19.32 -2.86 -4.69
CA ARG A 165 20.05 -1.71 -5.23
C ARG A 165 19.72 -0.50 -4.38
N PHE A 166 20.71 0.00 -3.69
CA PHE A 166 20.59 1.18 -2.84
C PHE A 166 20.71 2.47 -3.69
N GLU A 167 19.68 3.32 -3.62
CA GLU A 167 19.64 4.58 -4.38
C GLU A 167 20.02 5.80 -3.52
N GLY A 168 19.91 5.68 -2.21
CA GLY A 168 20.23 6.73 -1.26
C GLY A 168 19.44 6.62 0.02
N SER A 169 19.81 7.43 0.99
CA SER A 169 19.10 7.53 2.26
C SER A 169 19.12 8.97 2.77
N ALA A 170 18.20 9.29 3.67
CA ALA A 170 18.12 10.56 4.36
C ALA A 170 17.75 10.32 5.82
N PRO A 171 18.16 11.21 6.73
CA PRO A 171 17.84 11.11 8.15
C PRO A 171 16.34 10.86 8.34
N LEU A 172 16.05 9.87 9.17
CA LEU A 172 14.69 9.55 9.56
C LEU A 172 14.20 10.62 10.54
N HIS A 173 13.61 11.69 10.02
CA HIS A 173 12.79 12.56 10.83
C HIS A 173 11.44 11.88 11.07
N MET A 174 11.48 10.80 11.84
CA MET A 174 10.23 10.25 12.36
C MET A 174 9.66 11.29 13.32
N PRO A 175 8.41 11.73 13.13
CA PRO A 175 7.70 12.30 14.27
C PRO A 175 7.81 11.28 15.40
N PRO A 176 7.94 11.73 16.67
CA PRO A 176 8.02 10.82 17.80
C PRO A 176 6.92 9.76 17.62
N GLU A 177 7.30 8.50 17.74
CA GLU A 177 6.39 7.38 17.57
C GLU A 177 5.30 7.55 18.64
N VAL A 178 4.14 8.06 18.20
CA VAL A 178 3.03 8.28 19.11
C VAL A 178 2.46 6.91 19.40
N SER A 179 2.53 6.51 20.66
CA SER A 179 1.97 5.22 21.08
C SER A 179 0.50 5.15 20.68
N PRO A 180 0.05 4.09 20.01
CA PRO A 180 -1.37 3.92 19.68
C PRO A 180 -2.28 4.08 20.89
N GLN A 181 -1.82 3.66 22.07
CA GLN A 181 -2.54 3.77 23.35
C GLN A 181 -2.65 5.20 23.88
N SER A 182 -2.00 6.18 23.26
CA SER A 182 -2.16 7.60 23.63
C SER A 182 -3.42 8.24 23.03
N PHE A 183 -4.11 7.56 22.13
CA PHE A 183 -5.36 8.02 21.53
C PHE A 183 -6.56 7.54 22.35
N GLU A 184 -7.57 8.39 22.49
CA GLU A 184 -8.78 8.08 23.26
C GLU A 184 -9.65 7.00 22.61
N SER A 185 -9.55 6.87 21.27
CA SER A 185 -10.31 5.87 20.52
C SER A 185 -9.55 5.34 19.30
N LEU A 186 -9.96 4.17 18.81
CA LEU A 186 -9.44 3.62 17.55
C LEU A 186 -9.71 4.57 16.36
N LEU A 187 -10.82 5.29 16.35
CA LEU A 187 -11.13 6.22 15.25
C LEU A 187 -10.19 7.41 15.24
N GLU A 188 -9.81 7.94 16.39
CA GLU A 188 -8.81 8.99 16.50
C GLU A 188 -7.44 8.51 16.02
N TYR A 189 -7.05 7.29 16.38
CA TYR A 189 -5.84 6.66 15.86
C TYR A 189 -5.88 6.46 14.34
N ILE A 190 -7.02 6.04 13.79
CA ILE A 190 -7.23 5.93 12.33
C ILE A 190 -7.07 7.28 11.65
N ASP A 191 -7.57 8.37 12.26
CA ASP A 191 -7.41 9.73 11.74
C ASP A 191 -5.94 10.16 11.74
N HIS A 192 -5.24 9.91 12.82
CA HIS A 192 -3.80 10.15 12.91
C HIS A 192 -3.00 9.40 11.83
N LEU A 193 -3.41 8.18 11.49
CA LEU A 193 -2.82 7.41 10.40
C LEU A 193 -3.18 7.94 9.00
N GLY A 194 -4.10 8.89 8.88
CA GLY A 194 -4.60 9.41 7.61
C GLY A 194 -5.47 8.42 6.84
N TRP A 195 -6.14 7.50 7.53
CA TRP A 195 -6.99 6.45 6.92
C TRP A 195 -8.48 6.75 7.01
N THR A 196 -8.84 7.92 7.50
CA THR A 196 -10.22 8.35 7.72
C THR A 196 -11.08 8.22 6.48
N ASP A 197 -10.59 8.62 5.30
CA ASP A 197 -11.39 8.56 4.07
C ASP A 197 -11.82 7.15 3.69
N GLN A 198 -11.00 6.14 3.99
CA GLN A 198 -11.30 4.73 3.71
C GLN A 198 -12.10 4.05 4.82
N LEU A 199 -11.98 4.52 6.07
CA LEU A 199 -12.58 3.89 7.24
C LEU A 199 -13.67 4.74 7.91
N ARG A 200 -14.02 5.91 7.33
CA ARG A 200 -15.03 6.83 7.88
C ARG A 200 -16.39 6.18 8.16
N HIS A 201 -16.81 5.30 7.28
CA HIS A 201 -18.09 4.60 7.39
C HIS A 201 -17.88 3.17 7.92
N SER A 202 -17.02 3.04 8.91
CA SER A 202 -16.74 1.78 9.57
C SER A 202 -17.24 1.79 11.01
N THR A 203 -17.63 0.63 11.49
CA THR A 203 -18.08 0.41 12.87
C THR A 203 -17.11 -0.54 13.54
N PHE A 204 -16.57 -0.10 14.67
CA PHE A 204 -15.67 -0.87 15.53
C PHE A 204 -16.26 -0.89 16.95
N PRO A 205 -17.14 -1.84 17.29
CA PRO A 205 -17.61 -1.99 18.65
C PRO A 205 -16.41 -2.10 19.60
N ASP A 206 -16.51 -1.50 20.80
CA ASP A 206 -15.46 -1.50 21.82
C ASP A 206 -14.04 -1.16 21.27
N ASP A 207 -13.97 -0.22 20.32
CA ASP A 207 -12.75 0.13 19.60
C ASP A 207 -12.05 -1.08 18.93
N GLY A 208 -12.79 -2.14 18.64
CA GLY A 208 -12.27 -3.35 18.01
C GLY A 208 -11.53 -4.28 18.98
N PHE A 209 -11.69 -4.13 20.29
CA PHE A 209 -10.99 -4.95 21.28
C PHE A 209 -11.29 -6.44 21.18
N GLU A 210 -12.58 -6.81 21.08
CA GLU A 210 -12.96 -8.22 20.88
C GLU A 210 -12.42 -8.78 19.56
N LEU A 211 -12.44 -7.98 18.51
CA LEU A 211 -11.84 -8.37 17.24
C LEU A 211 -10.32 -8.58 17.36
N ALA A 212 -9.62 -7.71 18.08
CA ALA A 212 -8.18 -7.88 18.34
C ALA A 212 -7.89 -9.20 19.05
N GLN A 213 -8.70 -9.57 20.03
CA GLN A 213 -8.61 -10.86 20.72
C GLN A 213 -8.88 -12.04 19.77
N ALA A 214 -9.93 -11.95 18.94
CA ALA A 214 -10.24 -12.98 17.97
C ALA A 214 -9.12 -13.20 16.94
N ILE A 215 -8.53 -12.13 16.43
CA ILE A 215 -7.37 -12.20 15.54
C ILE A 215 -6.19 -12.87 16.24
N SER A 216 -5.90 -12.48 17.47
CA SER A 216 -4.81 -13.05 18.27
C SER A 216 -5.00 -14.55 18.52
N LYS A 217 -6.22 -14.98 18.80
CA LYS A 217 -6.62 -16.40 18.97
C LYS A 217 -6.72 -17.16 17.64
N GLY A 218 -6.86 -16.43 16.53
CA GLY A 218 -7.03 -17.01 15.19
C GLY A 218 -8.44 -17.54 14.91
N THR A 219 -9.46 -17.03 15.60
CA THR A 219 -10.88 -17.32 15.39
C THR A 219 -11.56 -16.34 14.44
N ALA A 220 -10.97 -15.15 14.25
CA ALA A 220 -11.54 -14.15 13.37
C ALA A 220 -11.59 -14.60 11.91
N ILE A 221 -12.72 -14.34 11.27
CA ILE A 221 -12.92 -14.50 9.83
C ILE A 221 -13.39 -13.17 9.22
N GLY A 222 -13.13 -12.98 7.95
CA GLY A 222 -13.54 -11.76 7.25
C GLY A 222 -14.04 -12.04 5.85
N ALA A 223 -14.77 -11.08 5.30
CA ALA A 223 -15.15 -11.04 3.90
C ALA A 223 -15.03 -9.62 3.36
N CYS A 224 -14.74 -9.50 2.08
CA CYS A 224 -14.75 -8.21 1.37
C CYS A 224 -15.31 -8.39 -0.03
N ASP A 225 -15.93 -7.32 -0.52
CA ASP A 225 -16.58 -7.26 -1.82
C ASP A 225 -16.47 -5.87 -2.42
N GLY A 226 -16.56 -5.78 -3.73
CA GLY A 226 -16.52 -4.55 -4.49
C GLY A 226 -17.70 -4.43 -5.46
N SER A 227 -18.33 -3.26 -5.54
CA SER A 227 -19.41 -2.97 -6.46
C SER A 227 -19.09 -1.80 -7.38
N TYR A 228 -19.54 -1.90 -8.63
CA TYR A 228 -19.39 -0.85 -9.63
C TYR A 228 -20.68 -0.68 -10.42
N MET A 229 -21.23 0.52 -10.38
CA MET A 229 -22.51 0.86 -11.03
C MET A 229 -22.35 1.96 -12.07
N PRO A 230 -21.81 1.66 -13.25
CA PRO A 230 -21.57 2.67 -14.30
C PRO A 230 -22.84 3.33 -14.79
N GLN A 231 -24.01 2.67 -14.64
CA GLN A 231 -25.31 3.24 -15.05
C GLN A 231 -25.73 4.44 -14.19
N SER A 232 -25.28 4.46 -12.93
CA SER A 232 -25.58 5.56 -12.02
C SER A 232 -24.54 6.69 -12.14
N ASN A 233 -23.27 6.33 -12.21
CA ASN A 233 -22.15 7.24 -12.38
C ASN A 233 -20.91 6.43 -12.78
N ASP A 234 -20.25 6.80 -13.86
CA ASP A 234 -19.04 6.14 -14.37
C ASP A 234 -17.81 6.26 -13.43
N ALA A 235 -17.88 7.14 -12.43
CA ALA A 235 -16.86 7.29 -11.39
C ALA A 235 -17.26 6.59 -10.06
N LEU A 236 -18.43 5.95 -10.00
CA LEU A 236 -18.94 5.39 -8.74
C LEU A 236 -18.63 3.89 -8.64
N GLY A 237 -17.64 3.59 -7.84
CA GLY A 237 -17.40 2.26 -7.31
C GLY A 237 -17.44 2.31 -5.78
N THR A 238 -17.85 1.25 -5.17
CA THR A 238 -17.88 1.08 -3.70
C THR A 238 -17.21 -0.22 -3.31
N ALA A 239 -16.75 -0.27 -2.08
CA ALA A 239 -16.19 -1.47 -1.49
C ALA A 239 -16.73 -1.63 -0.08
N ALA A 240 -16.95 -2.87 0.33
CA ALA A 240 -17.42 -3.23 1.65
C ALA A 240 -16.52 -4.31 2.26
N TRP A 241 -16.53 -4.36 3.58
CA TRP A 241 -15.83 -5.40 4.32
C TRP A 241 -16.57 -5.68 5.64
N ILE A 242 -16.41 -6.89 6.10
CA ILE A 242 -16.87 -7.34 7.42
C ILE A 242 -15.82 -8.29 8.00
N ILE A 243 -15.60 -8.18 9.29
CA ILE A 243 -14.76 -9.11 10.05
C ILE A 243 -15.54 -9.47 11.31
N GLU A 244 -15.60 -10.75 11.61
CA GLU A 244 -16.32 -11.23 12.78
C GLU A 244 -15.52 -12.29 13.55
N ASP A 245 -15.86 -12.42 14.82
CA ASP A 245 -15.57 -13.60 15.61
C ASP A 245 -16.80 -14.49 15.67
N PRO A 246 -16.83 -15.63 14.97
CA PRO A 246 -18.00 -16.53 15.00
C PRO A 246 -18.34 -17.08 16.39
N THR A 247 -17.38 -17.00 17.33
CA THR A 247 -17.61 -17.52 18.69
C THR A 247 -18.39 -16.55 19.59
N THR A 248 -18.25 -15.25 19.36
CA THR A 248 -18.93 -14.19 20.12
C THR A 248 -20.02 -13.51 19.33
N GLY A 249 -19.98 -13.59 17.99
CA GLY A 249 -20.85 -12.85 17.09
C GLY A 249 -20.48 -11.38 16.95
N THR A 250 -19.35 -10.95 17.53
CA THR A 250 -18.89 -9.55 17.40
C THR A 250 -18.43 -9.28 15.99
N GLN A 251 -18.92 -8.18 15.41
CA GLN A 251 -18.65 -7.78 14.04
C GLN A 251 -18.10 -6.37 13.97
N CYS A 252 -16.98 -6.21 13.24
CA CYS A 252 -16.53 -4.94 12.70
C CYS A 252 -16.80 -4.92 11.21
N LYS A 253 -17.28 -3.79 10.68
CA LYS A 253 -17.66 -3.69 9.28
C LYS A 253 -17.51 -2.27 8.76
N GLY A 254 -17.39 -2.13 7.47
CA GLY A 254 -17.30 -0.80 6.87
C GLY A 254 -17.55 -0.81 5.36
N VAL A 255 -17.78 0.39 4.86
CA VAL A 255 -17.94 0.67 3.43
C VAL A 255 -17.14 1.90 3.07
N CYS A 256 -16.62 1.94 1.85
CA CYS A 256 -15.96 3.12 1.32
C CYS A 256 -16.21 3.28 -0.17
N GLN A 257 -15.97 4.47 -0.67
CA GLN A 257 -15.93 4.71 -2.11
C GLN A 257 -14.61 4.16 -2.69
N THR A 258 -14.71 3.55 -3.87
CA THR A 258 -13.52 3.13 -4.62
C THR A 258 -12.72 4.34 -5.05
N THR A 259 -11.44 4.35 -4.71
CA THR A 259 -10.51 5.43 -5.08
C THR A 259 -10.14 5.36 -6.56
N GLY A 260 -10.00 6.50 -7.19
CA GLY A 260 -9.62 6.62 -8.60
C GLY A 260 -10.38 7.69 -9.35
N THR A 261 -10.04 7.88 -10.60
CA THR A 261 -10.79 8.73 -11.54
C THR A 261 -11.86 7.90 -12.24
N SER A 262 -12.83 8.55 -12.89
CA SER A 262 -13.85 7.86 -13.72
C SER A 262 -13.28 6.91 -14.77
N LEU A 263 -12.03 7.12 -15.18
CA LEU A 263 -11.34 6.26 -16.16
C LEU A 263 -10.70 5.01 -15.53
N GLU A 264 -10.57 4.98 -14.22
CA GLU A 264 -9.87 3.93 -13.49
C GLU A 264 -10.81 3.10 -12.62
N VAL A 265 -11.91 3.71 -12.16
CA VAL A 265 -12.93 3.02 -11.37
C VAL A 265 -13.65 2.01 -12.26
N ASN A 266 -13.68 0.78 -11.81
CA ASN A 266 -14.38 -0.35 -12.44
C ASN A 266 -14.58 -1.46 -11.40
N ALA A 267 -15.31 -2.50 -11.74
CA ALA A 267 -15.59 -3.62 -10.84
C ALA A 267 -14.32 -4.19 -10.20
N TYR A 268 -13.30 -4.50 -11.00
CA TYR A 268 -12.05 -5.07 -10.49
C TYR A 268 -11.32 -4.15 -9.50
N ARG A 269 -11.32 -2.83 -9.75
CA ARG A 269 -10.73 -1.87 -8.83
C ARG A 269 -11.51 -1.79 -7.52
N SER A 270 -12.84 -1.91 -7.59
CA SER A 270 -13.69 -1.95 -6.39
C SER A 270 -13.39 -3.16 -5.51
N GLU A 271 -13.20 -4.33 -6.13
CA GLU A 271 -12.76 -5.54 -5.42
C GLU A 271 -11.41 -5.37 -4.72
N LEU A 272 -10.43 -4.82 -5.43
CA LEU A 272 -9.13 -4.50 -4.84
C LEU A 272 -9.23 -3.49 -3.70
N GLN A 273 -10.16 -2.53 -3.81
CA GLN A 273 -10.44 -1.57 -2.74
C GLN A 273 -10.99 -2.27 -1.50
N GLY A 274 -11.87 -3.24 -1.66
CA GLY A 274 -12.38 -4.08 -0.56
C GLY A 274 -11.24 -4.79 0.18
N ILE A 275 -10.35 -5.45 -0.55
CA ILE A 275 -9.16 -6.08 0.02
C ILE A 275 -8.28 -5.05 0.75
N HIS A 276 -8.03 -3.90 0.15
CA HIS A 276 -7.22 -2.84 0.73
C HIS A 276 -7.81 -2.32 2.04
N THR A 277 -9.09 -2.00 2.04
CA THR A 277 -9.77 -1.42 3.21
C THR A 277 -9.86 -2.43 4.36
N THR A 278 -10.08 -3.70 4.04
CA THR A 278 -10.02 -4.78 5.04
C THR A 278 -8.64 -4.84 5.71
N LEU A 279 -7.56 -4.72 4.93
CA LEU A 279 -6.21 -4.67 5.48
C LEU A 279 -5.98 -3.44 6.35
N LEU A 280 -6.52 -2.28 5.98
CA LEU A 280 -6.45 -1.07 6.82
C LEU A 280 -7.13 -1.31 8.16
N ALA A 281 -8.34 -1.86 8.16
CA ALA A 281 -9.09 -2.17 9.38
C ALA A 281 -8.32 -3.15 10.29
N ILE A 282 -7.85 -4.27 9.74
CA ILE A 282 -7.06 -5.25 10.51
C ILE A 282 -5.79 -4.61 11.07
N THR A 283 -5.09 -3.80 10.26
CA THR A 283 -3.85 -3.15 10.70
C THR A 283 -4.11 -2.16 11.82
N SER A 284 -5.17 -1.34 11.70
CA SER A 284 -5.56 -0.36 12.72
C SER A 284 -5.84 -1.06 14.06
N VAL A 285 -6.70 -2.07 14.04
CA VAL A 285 -7.06 -2.84 15.23
C VAL A 285 -5.84 -3.52 15.85
N CYS A 286 -5.03 -4.20 15.04
CA CYS A 286 -3.85 -4.90 15.55
C CYS A 286 -2.83 -3.95 16.18
N ARG A 287 -2.61 -2.77 15.59
CA ARG A 287 -1.66 -1.78 16.13
C ARG A 287 -2.22 -1.10 17.37
N TYR A 288 -3.50 -0.71 17.35
CA TYR A 288 -4.13 -0.02 18.48
C TYR A 288 -4.17 -0.88 19.74
N HIS A 289 -4.38 -2.20 19.59
CA HIS A 289 -4.43 -3.15 20.69
C HIS A 289 -3.16 -3.99 20.88
N ASP A 290 -2.05 -3.59 20.28
CA ASP A 290 -0.73 -4.24 20.39
C ASP A 290 -0.75 -5.76 20.09
N VAL A 291 -1.51 -6.15 19.06
CA VAL A 291 -1.59 -7.55 18.61
C VAL A 291 -0.35 -7.90 17.79
N ALA A 292 0.64 -8.51 18.43
CA ALA A 292 1.91 -8.86 17.80
C ALA A 292 1.90 -10.20 17.03
N ARG A 293 0.88 -11.05 17.24
CA ARG A 293 0.74 -12.37 16.61
C ARG A 293 -0.72 -12.78 16.47
N GLY A 294 -0.99 -13.58 15.47
CA GLY A 294 -2.34 -14.07 15.23
C GLY A 294 -2.54 -14.46 13.77
N ARG A 295 -3.76 -14.76 13.41
CA ARG A 295 -4.12 -15.10 12.04
C ARG A 295 -5.57 -14.71 11.75
N ILE A 296 -5.84 -14.42 10.48
CA ILE A 296 -7.19 -14.21 9.98
C ILE A 296 -7.29 -14.70 8.54
N VAL A 297 -8.44 -15.28 8.19
CA VAL A 297 -8.80 -15.62 6.81
C VAL A 297 -9.83 -14.62 6.33
N VAL A 298 -9.65 -14.05 5.16
CA VAL A 298 -10.56 -13.08 4.53
C VAL A 298 -11.04 -13.65 3.21
N ALA A 299 -12.34 -13.86 3.09
CA ALA A 299 -12.99 -14.31 1.87
C ALA A 299 -13.13 -13.14 0.87
N CYS A 300 -12.94 -13.41 -0.41
CA CYS A 300 -13.19 -12.48 -1.50
C CYS A 300 -13.54 -13.29 -2.74
N ASP A 301 -14.49 -12.85 -3.55
CA ASP A 301 -14.91 -13.55 -4.76
C ASP A 301 -14.08 -13.19 -6.00
N ASN A 302 -13.17 -12.24 -5.89
CA ASN A 302 -12.23 -11.90 -6.96
C ASN A 302 -10.97 -12.76 -6.92
N GLU A 303 -10.96 -13.85 -7.70
CA GLU A 303 -9.82 -14.78 -7.76
C GLU A 303 -8.48 -14.11 -8.08
N THR A 304 -8.48 -13.14 -9.00
CA THR A 304 -7.26 -12.42 -9.39
C THR A 304 -6.77 -11.55 -8.25
N GLY A 305 -7.66 -10.81 -7.59
CA GLY A 305 -7.34 -10.00 -6.40
C GLY A 305 -6.75 -10.84 -5.27
N VAL A 306 -7.35 -11.99 -5.00
CA VAL A 306 -6.86 -12.96 -3.99
C VAL A 306 -5.46 -13.47 -4.33
N LYS A 307 -5.22 -13.93 -5.56
CA LYS A 307 -3.90 -14.38 -6.01
C LYS A 307 -2.84 -13.31 -5.87
N LEU A 308 -3.15 -12.09 -6.31
CA LEU A 308 -2.23 -10.96 -6.21
C LEU A 308 -1.94 -10.56 -4.76
N SER A 309 -2.94 -10.57 -3.90
CA SER A 309 -2.82 -10.23 -2.48
C SER A 309 -2.06 -11.29 -1.70
N ASN A 310 -2.14 -12.55 -2.09
CA ASN A 310 -1.38 -13.65 -1.48
C ASN A 310 0.07 -13.75 -1.98
N GLY A 311 0.45 -12.99 -2.99
CA GLY A 311 1.84 -12.93 -3.44
C GLY A 311 2.11 -13.66 -4.75
N ASP A 312 1.09 -14.05 -5.51
CA ASP A 312 1.25 -14.69 -6.83
C ASP A 312 1.66 -13.65 -7.88
N TRP A 313 2.98 -13.43 -7.98
CA TRP A 313 3.61 -12.31 -8.68
C TRP A 313 3.53 -12.38 -10.21
N LEU A 314 3.37 -13.58 -10.74
CA LEU A 314 3.56 -13.84 -12.17
C LEU A 314 2.34 -13.45 -13.03
N LYS A 315 1.21 -13.12 -12.40
CA LYS A 315 -0.07 -12.92 -13.10
C LYS A 315 -0.65 -11.51 -13.01
N VAL A 316 0.14 -10.51 -12.65
CA VAL A 316 -0.32 -9.12 -12.80
C VAL A 316 -0.37 -8.81 -14.28
N GLY A 317 -1.57 -8.68 -14.80
CA GLY A 317 -1.82 -8.53 -16.24
C GLY A 317 -1.02 -7.39 -16.87
N HIS A 318 -0.72 -7.57 -18.13
CA HIS A 318 0.18 -6.77 -18.97
C HIS A 318 -0.07 -5.26 -19.05
N GLN A 319 -1.06 -4.71 -18.36
CA GLN A 319 -1.49 -3.33 -18.59
C GLN A 319 -1.24 -2.35 -17.44
N GLY A 320 -0.63 -2.77 -16.34
CA GLY A 320 -0.33 -1.86 -15.23
C GLY A 320 -1.54 -1.15 -14.61
N LYS A 321 -2.75 -1.58 -14.95
CA LYS A 321 -3.99 -1.07 -14.36
C LYS A 321 -4.02 -1.43 -12.88
N HIS A 322 -4.41 -0.48 -12.05
CA HIS A 322 -4.57 -0.66 -10.60
C HIS A 322 -3.30 -1.04 -9.83
N THR A 323 -2.12 -0.83 -10.41
CA THR A 323 -0.83 -1.18 -9.77
C THR A 323 -0.58 -0.36 -8.51
N ASP A 324 -1.08 0.85 -8.45
CA ASP A 324 -1.09 1.71 -7.26
C ASP A 324 -1.75 0.98 -6.07
N LEU A 325 -2.96 0.49 -6.27
CA LEU A 325 -3.75 -0.18 -5.24
C LEU A 325 -3.14 -1.55 -4.88
N ILE A 326 -2.70 -2.30 -5.87
CA ILE A 326 -2.04 -3.59 -5.64
C ILE A 326 -0.73 -3.43 -4.85
N ARG A 327 0.08 -2.39 -5.12
CA ARG A 327 1.27 -2.09 -4.31
C ARG A 327 0.89 -1.68 -2.88
N ALA A 328 -0.15 -0.86 -2.71
CA ALA A 328 -0.65 -0.49 -1.40
C ALA A 328 -1.06 -1.72 -0.58
N ILE A 329 -1.86 -2.62 -1.17
CA ILE A 329 -2.26 -3.89 -0.56
C ILE A 329 -1.04 -4.70 -0.10
N ARG A 330 -0.02 -4.81 -0.94
CA ARG A 330 1.17 -5.62 -0.60
C ARG A 330 2.03 -5.00 0.48
N ARG A 331 2.26 -3.69 0.41
CA ARG A 331 2.98 -2.97 1.46
C ARG A 331 2.27 -3.12 2.79
N LEU A 332 0.97 -2.88 2.79
CA LEU A 332 0.16 -2.97 3.98
C LEU A 332 0.18 -4.40 4.56
N LYS A 333 -0.07 -5.41 3.72
CA LYS A 333 0.00 -6.81 4.14
C LYS A 333 1.37 -7.21 4.71
N ALA A 334 2.45 -6.67 4.15
CA ALA A 334 3.80 -6.91 4.66
C ALA A 334 4.05 -6.27 6.02
N SER A 335 3.34 -5.18 6.35
CA SER A 335 3.50 -4.43 7.61
C SER A 335 2.59 -4.91 8.75
N VAL A 336 1.55 -5.70 8.43
CA VAL A 336 0.65 -6.25 9.46
C VAL A 336 1.39 -7.29 10.31
N PRO A 337 1.26 -7.23 11.64
CA PRO A 337 1.98 -8.14 12.53
C PRO A 337 1.41 -9.56 12.55
N VAL A 338 0.23 -9.78 11.96
CA VAL A 338 -0.49 -11.05 11.98
C VAL A 338 -0.52 -11.71 10.59
N LYS A 339 -0.75 -13.02 10.55
CA LYS A 339 -0.85 -13.74 9.28
C LYS A 339 -2.23 -13.54 8.65
N ILE A 340 -2.29 -12.88 7.49
CA ILE A 340 -3.52 -12.72 6.73
C ILE A 340 -3.48 -13.61 5.48
N THR A 341 -4.53 -14.39 5.31
CA THR A 341 -4.73 -15.24 4.13
C THR A 341 -6.02 -14.81 3.42
N PHE A 342 -5.93 -14.42 2.17
CA PHE A 342 -7.10 -14.21 1.33
C PHE A 342 -7.49 -15.52 0.68
N GLN A 343 -8.79 -15.85 0.78
CA GLN A 343 -9.37 -17.07 0.21
C GLN A 343 -10.42 -16.70 -0.85
N HIS A 344 -10.29 -17.28 -2.03
CA HIS A 344 -11.30 -17.13 -3.05
C HIS A 344 -12.56 -17.93 -2.69
N VAL A 345 -13.70 -17.29 -2.79
CA VAL A 345 -15.03 -17.89 -2.64
C VAL A 345 -15.85 -17.61 -3.91
N ARG A 346 -16.88 -18.42 -4.16
CA ARG A 346 -17.79 -18.14 -5.28
C ARG A 346 -18.73 -17.01 -4.90
N GLY A 347 -18.80 -15.97 -5.70
CA GLY A 347 -19.75 -14.88 -5.55
C GLY A 347 -21.20 -15.30 -5.87
N HIS A 348 -22.17 -14.48 -5.46
CA HIS A 348 -23.59 -14.59 -5.82
C HIS A 348 -24.26 -15.93 -5.48
N GLN A 349 -23.79 -16.63 -4.45
CA GLN A 349 -24.39 -17.91 -4.05
C GLN A 349 -25.77 -17.75 -3.41
N ASP A 350 -26.05 -16.60 -2.81
CA ASP A 350 -27.32 -16.19 -2.21
C ASP A 350 -28.49 -16.16 -3.19
N SER A 351 -28.21 -15.96 -4.49
CA SER A 351 -29.24 -15.98 -5.53
C SER A 351 -29.76 -17.40 -5.86
N LEU A 352 -29.09 -18.43 -5.39
CA LEU A 352 -29.34 -19.83 -5.77
C LEU A 352 -29.77 -20.73 -4.63
N GLN A 353 -29.67 -20.28 -3.36
CA GLN A 353 -29.95 -21.10 -2.19
C GLN A 353 -30.68 -20.30 -1.09
N PRO A 354 -31.61 -20.92 -0.33
CA PRO A 354 -32.17 -20.31 0.86
C PRO A 354 -31.06 -19.95 1.86
N PHE A 355 -31.22 -18.83 2.56
CA PHE A 355 -30.22 -18.30 3.51
C PHE A 355 -29.79 -19.34 4.58
N ALA A 356 -30.67 -20.30 4.92
CA ALA A 356 -30.40 -21.35 5.89
C ALA A 356 -29.43 -22.44 5.42
N THR A 357 -29.00 -22.42 4.15
CA THR A 357 -28.09 -23.43 3.56
C THR A 357 -26.71 -22.86 3.18
N LEU A 358 -26.48 -21.60 3.45
CA LEU A 358 -25.18 -20.96 3.28
C LEU A 358 -24.37 -21.23 4.57
N SER A 359 -23.61 -22.27 4.58
CA SER A 359 -22.65 -22.62 5.64
C SER A 359 -21.22 -22.59 5.16
#